data_9fa360d3ab3ef429d20ae8a523b7d0d7
#
_entry.id   9fa360d3ab3ef429d20ae8a523b7d0d7
#
_cell.length_a   1.000
_cell.length_b   1.000
_cell.length_c   1.000
_cell.angle_alpha   90.00
_cell.angle_beta   90.00
_cell.angle_gamma   90.00
#
_symmetry.space_group_name_H-M   'P 1'
#
loop_
_entity.id
_entity.type
_entity.pdbx_description
1 polymer ?
#
loop_
_entity_poly.entity_id
_entity_poly.type
_entity_poly.pdbx_seq_one_letter_code
_entity_poly.pdbx_strand_id
1 'polypeptide(L)'
;MSIATQQVILHTNKGDIKLDLFGNHAPKTVANFVELAKGEREYKDDAGRSNPTPYYDGLGFHRIISNFMIQGGCPVGTGTGGPGYMFDDEIHPELQFTKKGLLAMANAGTRGGRGTNGSQFFITTAETPWLNGKHTIFGEVADADSLAVVEKIEASPTGAMDRPIEDVVIESVEVL
;
A
#
# COMPACT_ATOMS: atom_id res chain seq x y z
N MET A 1 12.23 -3.66 20.10
CA MET A 1 11.00 -4.46 20.00
C MET A 1 10.19 -4.02 18.79
N SER A 2 9.63 -4.97 18.10
CA SER A 2 8.74 -4.67 17.00
C SER A 2 7.41 -4.11 17.52
N ILE A 3 6.86 -3.08 16.88
CA ILE A 3 5.53 -2.56 17.17
C ILE A 3 4.47 -3.22 16.28
N ALA A 4 4.86 -4.23 15.51
CA ALA A 4 3.96 -4.94 14.63
C ALA A 4 2.93 -5.77 15.44
N THR A 5 1.67 -5.70 15.00
CA THR A 5 0.58 -6.49 15.57
C THR A 5 0.21 -7.66 14.67
N GLN A 6 0.63 -7.63 13.41
CA GLN A 6 0.30 -8.61 12.40
C GLN A 6 1.31 -8.53 11.26
N GLN A 7 1.45 -9.59 10.48
CA GLN A 7 2.29 -9.61 9.30
C GLN A 7 1.50 -10.10 8.09
N VAL A 8 1.87 -9.59 6.92
CA VAL A 8 1.35 -10.08 5.64
C VAL A 8 2.50 -10.29 4.67
N ILE A 9 2.27 -11.10 3.64
CA ILE A 9 3.21 -11.27 2.53
C ILE A 9 2.49 -10.91 1.24
N LEU A 10 3.05 -9.95 0.51
CA LEU A 10 2.62 -9.68 -0.86
C LEU A 10 3.40 -10.62 -1.78
N HIS A 11 2.71 -11.58 -2.38
CA HIS A 11 3.31 -12.46 -3.38
C HIS A 11 3.24 -11.77 -4.73
N THR A 12 4.37 -11.24 -5.19
CA THR A 12 4.43 -10.51 -6.46
C THR A 12 5.15 -11.32 -7.53
N ASN A 13 4.97 -10.96 -8.79
CA ASN A 13 5.71 -11.57 -9.88
C ASN A 13 7.21 -11.19 -9.90
N LYS A 14 7.65 -10.35 -8.95
CA LYS A 14 9.07 -9.97 -8.77
C LYS A 14 9.65 -10.57 -7.48
N GLY A 15 8.86 -11.25 -6.67
CA GLY A 15 9.25 -11.85 -5.41
C GLY A 15 8.29 -11.49 -4.29
N ASP A 16 8.57 -11.99 -3.09
CA ASP A 16 7.73 -11.81 -1.92
C ASP A 16 8.17 -10.58 -1.12
N ILE A 17 7.18 -9.81 -0.65
CA ILE A 17 7.40 -8.66 0.23
C ILE A 17 6.66 -8.94 1.52
N LYS A 18 7.40 -9.22 2.60
CA LYS A 18 6.83 -9.39 3.92
C LYS A 18 6.75 -8.05 4.61
N LEU A 19 5.58 -7.73 5.15
CA LEU A 19 5.28 -6.46 5.79
C LEU A 19 4.85 -6.67 7.23
N ASP A 20 5.39 -5.85 8.12
CA ASP A 20 4.91 -5.70 9.49
C ASP A 20 3.82 -4.64 9.49
N LEU A 21 2.68 -4.91 10.15
CA LEU A 21 1.55 -3.99 10.22
C LEU A 21 1.41 -3.44 11.63
N PHE A 22 1.08 -2.14 11.74
CA PHE A 22 1.03 -1.39 13.00
C PHE A 22 -0.42 -1.18 13.45
N GLY A 23 -1.09 -2.26 13.88
CA GLY A 23 -2.51 -2.22 14.25
C GLY A 23 -2.85 -1.37 15.46
N ASN A 24 -1.88 -1.08 16.35
CA ASN A 24 -2.10 -0.20 17.49
C ASN A 24 -1.98 1.28 17.11
N HIS A 25 -1.14 1.59 16.12
CA HIS A 25 -0.91 2.96 15.67
C HIS A 25 -1.91 3.40 14.61
N ALA A 26 -2.40 2.47 13.80
CA ALA A 26 -3.34 2.73 12.72
C ALA A 26 -4.38 1.61 12.63
N PRO A 27 -5.23 1.44 13.64
CA PRO A 27 -6.12 0.28 13.74
C PRO A 27 -7.12 0.17 12.59
N LYS A 28 -7.72 1.28 12.17
CA LYS A 28 -8.71 1.26 11.08
C LYS A 28 -8.04 0.98 9.74
N THR A 29 -6.87 1.55 9.52
CA THR A 29 -6.12 1.38 8.28
C THR A 29 -5.64 -0.06 8.13
N VAL A 30 -5.09 -0.65 9.19
CA VAL A 30 -4.65 -2.05 9.18
C VAL A 30 -5.84 -2.98 8.97
N ALA A 31 -6.95 -2.76 9.68
CA ALA A 31 -8.16 -3.57 9.51
C ALA A 31 -8.69 -3.48 8.07
N ASN A 32 -8.71 -2.29 7.49
CA ASN A 32 -9.12 -2.09 6.11
C ASN A 32 -8.25 -2.90 5.14
N PHE A 33 -6.93 -2.79 5.28
CA PHE A 33 -6.01 -3.49 4.40
C PHE A 33 -6.15 -5.01 4.52
N VAL A 34 -6.16 -5.54 5.74
CA VAL A 34 -6.24 -6.99 5.99
C VAL A 34 -7.58 -7.55 5.53
N GLU A 35 -8.68 -6.89 5.85
CA GLU A 35 -10.02 -7.36 5.48
C GLU A 35 -10.25 -7.30 3.98
N LEU A 36 -9.76 -6.26 3.30
CA LEU A 36 -9.78 -6.21 1.83
C LEU A 36 -8.95 -7.33 1.23
N ALA A 37 -7.74 -7.54 1.75
CA ALA A 37 -6.84 -8.59 1.25
C ALA A 37 -7.48 -9.97 1.33
N LYS A 38 -8.28 -10.23 2.37
CA LYS A 38 -8.96 -11.51 2.58
C LYS A 38 -10.32 -11.60 1.90
N GLY A 39 -10.84 -10.49 1.37
CA GLY A 39 -12.17 -10.43 0.80
C GLY A 39 -13.29 -10.46 1.84
N GLU A 40 -12.99 -10.13 3.09
CA GLU A 40 -13.94 -10.16 4.21
C GLU A 40 -14.68 -8.84 4.42
N ARG A 41 -14.11 -7.73 3.95
CA ARG A 41 -14.76 -6.43 4.05
C ARG A 41 -15.73 -6.23 2.89
N GLU A 42 -16.90 -5.69 3.17
CA GLU A 42 -17.85 -5.32 2.12
C GLU A 42 -17.23 -4.21 1.26
N TYR A 43 -17.14 -4.46 -0.04
CA TYR A 43 -16.65 -3.49 -1.01
C TYR A 43 -17.26 -3.74 -2.38
N LYS A 44 -17.24 -2.69 -3.19
CA LYS A 44 -17.50 -2.78 -4.63
C LYS A 44 -16.52 -1.82 -5.30
N ASP A 45 -15.59 -2.37 -6.07
CA ASP A 45 -14.54 -1.54 -6.68
C ASP A 45 -14.95 -0.98 -8.04
N ASP A 46 -14.12 -0.07 -8.55
CA ASP A 46 -14.39 0.61 -9.82
C ASP A 46 -14.19 -0.29 -11.04
N ALA A 47 -13.65 -1.49 -10.85
CA ALA A 47 -13.52 -2.50 -11.91
C ALA A 47 -14.68 -3.51 -11.91
N GLY A 48 -15.68 -3.32 -11.04
CA GLY A 48 -16.87 -4.19 -10.96
C GLY A 48 -16.70 -5.42 -10.09
N ARG A 49 -15.59 -5.54 -9.36
CA ARG A 49 -15.41 -6.64 -8.41
C ARG A 49 -15.99 -6.29 -7.05
N SER A 50 -16.27 -7.30 -6.25
CA SER A 50 -16.81 -7.12 -4.90
C SER A 50 -16.35 -8.27 -4.00
N ASN A 51 -16.56 -8.10 -2.67
CA ASN A 51 -16.37 -9.20 -1.75
C ASN A 51 -17.26 -10.39 -2.18
N PRO A 52 -16.85 -11.63 -1.96
CA PRO A 52 -15.70 -12.10 -1.18
C PRO A 52 -14.39 -12.23 -1.97
N THR A 53 -14.28 -11.66 -3.14
CA THR A 53 -13.04 -11.72 -3.92
C THR A 53 -11.92 -10.99 -3.16
N PRO A 54 -10.75 -11.62 -2.94
CA PRO A 54 -9.60 -10.94 -2.34
C PRO A 54 -9.21 -9.72 -3.16
N TYR A 55 -9.21 -8.55 -2.52
CA TYR A 55 -9.16 -7.26 -3.23
C TYR A 55 -7.87 -7.06 -4.02
N TYR A 56 -6.73 -7.36 -3.38
CA TYR A 56 -5.43 -7.04 -3.98
C TYR A 56 -4.93 -8.08 -4.98
N ASP A 57 -5.60 -9.22 -5.11
CA ASP A 57 -5.20 -10.26 -6.06
C ASP A 57 -5.31 -9.74 -7.49
N GLY A 58 -4.20 -9.79 -8.21
CA GLY A 58 -4.12 -9.34 -9.60
C GLY A 58 -3.88 -7.85 -9.78
N LEU A 59 -3.82 -7.06 -8.69
CA LEU A 59 -3.57 -5.62 -8.80
C LEU A 59 -2.07 -5.33 -8.91
N GLY A 60 -1.71 -4.30 -9.66
CA GLY A 60 -0.33 -3.96 -9.93
C GLY A 60 0.20 -2.76 -9.15
N PHE A 61 1.51 -2.58 -9.25
CA PHE A 61 2.17 -1.34 -8.87
C PHE A 61 2.17 -0.43 -10.10
N HIS A 62 1.20 0.44 -10.17
CA HIS A 62 0.96 1.26 -11.36
C HIS A 62 1.81 2.54 -11.41
N ARG A 63 2.49 2.87 -10.32
CA ARG A 63 3.31 4.08 -10.23
C ARG A 63 4.59 3.77 -9.47
N ILE A 64 5.73 3.93 -10.14
CA ILE A 64 7.04 3.66 -9.57
C ILE A 64 7.92 4.87 -9.83
N ILE A 65 8.39 5.51 -8.76
CA ILE A 65 9.29 6.66 -8.85
C ILE A 65 10.56 6.31 -8.07
N SER A 66 11.66 6.16 -8.79
CA SER A 66 12.95 5.86 -8.19
C SER A 66 13.33 6.92 -7.15
N ASN A 67 13.89 6.48 -6.04
CA ASN A 67 14.31 7.34 -4.94
C ASN A 67 13.14 8.08 -4.27
N PHE A 68 11.94 7.49 -4.35
CA PHE A 68 10.72 8.00 -3.71
C PHE A 68 9.86 6.86 -3.17
N MET A 69 9.11 6.18 -4.04
CA MET A 69 8.20 5.12 -3.60
C MET A 69 7.72 4.24 -4.76
N ILE A 70 7.12 3.10 -4.40
CA ILE A 70 6.34 2.27 -5.32
C ILE A 70 4.89 2.26 -4.82
N GLN A 71 3.93 2.49 -5.70
CA GLN A 71 2.52 2.63 -5.35
C GLN A 71 1.66 1.62 -6.10
N GLY A 72 0.72 0.99 -5.38
CA GLY A 72 -0.18 0.00 -5.94
C GLY A 72 -1.54 -0.02 -5.25
N GLY A 73 -2.34 -1.04 -5.57
CA GLY A 73 -3.64 -1.26 -4.94
C GLY A 73 -4.80 -0.53 -5.60
N CYS A 74 -4.63 -0.04 -6.83
CA CYS A 74 -5.72 0.56 -7.59
C CYS A 74 -6.41 -0.49 -8.46
N PRO A 75 -7.72 -0.72 -8.32
CA PRO A 75 -8.41 -1.79 -9.05
C PRO A 75 -8.46 -1.57 -10.57
N VAL A 76 -8.39 -0.33 -11.02
CA VAL A 76 -8.37 -0.01 -12.46
C VAL A 76 -6.96 0.29 -12.98
N GLY A 77 -5.94 0.25 -12.12
CA GLY A 77 -4.54 0.39 -12.50
C GLY A 77 -4.11 1.77 -12.97
N THR A 78 -4.90 2.81 -12.72
CA THR A 78 -4.62 4.17 -13.19
C THR A 78 -4.37 5.17 -12.06
N GLY A 79 -4.57 4.76 -10.81
CA GLY A 79 -4.48 5.65 -9.65
C GLY A 79 -5.79 6.34 -9.30
N THR A 80 -6.86 6.09 -10.05
CA THR A 80 -8.16 6.76 -9.86
C THR A 80 -9.22 5.90 -9.20
N GLY A 81 -8.97 4.60 -9.02
CA GLY A 81 -9.95 3.66 -8.48
C GLY A 81 -9.77 3.35 -7.01
N GLY A 82 -10.80 2.80 -6.41
CA GLY A 82 -10.81 2.41 -5.00
C GLY A 82 -11.92 1.42 -4.68
N PRO A 83 -12.15 1.16 -3.38
CA PRO A 83 -13.08 0.11 -2.95
C PRO A 83 -14.55 0.57 -2.83
N GLY A 84 -14.88 1.74 -3.33
CA GLY A 84 -16.23 2.29 -3.26
C GLY A 84 -16.53 3.09 -1.99
N TYR A 85 -15.53 3.29 -1.13
CA TYR A 85 -15.64 4.11 0.08
C TYR A 85 -14.30 4.78 0.38
N MET A 86 -14.32 5.75 1.28
CA MET A 86 -13.12 6.44 1.75
C MET A 86 -13.15 6.56 3.27
N PHE A 87 -11.98 6.69 3.89
CA PHE A 87 -11.87 6.86 5.33
C PHE A 87 -10.73 7.82 5.70
N ASP A 88 -10.76 8.29 6.94
CA ASP A 88 -9.86 9.32 7.44
C ASP A 88 -8.45 8.81 7.73
N ASP A 89 -7.50 9.73 7.73
CA ASP A 89 -6.12 9.45 8.12
C ASP A 89 -6.03 9.10 9.60
N GLU A 90 -5.06 8.24 9.92
CA GLU A 90 -4.69 7.90 11.30
C GLU A 90 -3.23 8.29 11.51
N ILE A 91 -2.98 9.59 11.65
CA ILE A 91 -1.62 10.11 11.82
C ILE A 91 -1.18 9.91 13.27
N HIS A 92 -0.06 9.21 13.46
CA HIS A 92 0.50 8.96 14.79
C HIS A 92 1.85 9.65 14.92
N PRO A 93 2.09 10.43 15.99
CA PRO A 93 3.32 11.21 16.11
C PRO A 93 4.60 10.37 16.21
N GLU A 94 4.51 9.12 16.64
CA GLU A 94 5.66 8.22 16.67
C GLU A 94 6.08 7.71 15.30
N LEU A 95 5.22 7.84 14.28
CA LEU A 95 5.48 7.34 12.95
C LEU A 95 5.77 8.51 12.00
N GLN A 96 7.01 8.55 11.53
CA GLN A 96 7.49 9.60 10.63
C GLN A 96 8.18 8.96 9.43
N PHE A 97 8.21 9.66 8.30
CA PHE A 97 8.85 9.17 7.08
C PHE A 97 10.36 9.40 7.14
N THR A 98 11.03 8.66 8.01
CA THR A 98 12.46 8.84 8.35
C THR A 98 13.39 7.82 7.71
N LYS A 99 12.83 6.85 7.00
CA LYS A 99 13.61 5.76 6.37
C LYS A 99 12.85 5.19 5.17
N LYS A 100 13.54 4.42 4.35
CA LYS A 100 12.92 3.63 3.29
C LYS A 100 12.23 2.39 3.86
N GLY A 101 11.30 1.82 3.11
CA GLY A 101 10.60 0.60 3.49
C GLY A 101 9.36 0.82 4.34
N LEU A 102 8.86 2.05 4.45
CA LEU A 102 7.62 2.34 5.17
C LEU A 102 6.41 2.13 4.27
N LEU A 103 5.38 1.48 4.83
CA LEU A 103 4.10 1.23 4.16
C LEU A 103 3.09 2.29 4.61
N ALA A 104 2.53 3.00 3.66
CA ALA A 104 1.61 4.10 3.94
C ALA A 104 0.46 4.13 2.93
N MET A 105 -0.62 4.84 3.28
CA MET A 105 -1.78 4.98 2.41
C MET A 105 -1.59 6.13 1.43
N ALA A 106 -1.81 5.87 0.16
CA ALA A 106 -1.98 6.91 -0.84
C ALA A 106 -3.35 7.56 -0.64
N ASN A 107 -3.43 8.87 -0.86
CA ASN A 107 -4.68 9.61 -0.77
C ASN A 107 -4.65 10.83 -1.70
N ALA A 108 -5.81 11.46 -1.86
CA ALA A 108 -5.97 12.69 -2.66
C ALA A 108 -6.11 13.93 -1.76
N GLY A 109 -5.56 13.87 -0.55
CA GLY A 109 -5.71 14.92 0.46
C GLY A 109 -7.04 14.78 1.21
N THR A 110 -7.54 15.89 1.74
CA THR A 110 -8.85 15.90 2.39
C THR A 110 -9.88 16.61 1.51
N ARG A 111 -11.13 16.16 1.61
CA ARG A 111 -12.26 16.76 0.88
C ARG A 111 -13.38 17.03 1.88
N GLY A 112 -13.75 18.30 2.05
CA GLY A 112 -14.77 18.68 3.02
C GLY A 112 -14.42 18.30 4.45
N GLY A 113 -13.13 18.33 4.81
CA GLY A 113 -12.64 17.94 6.13
C GLY A 113 -12.54 16.42 6.35
N ARG A 114 -12.77 15.61 5.31
CA ARG A 114 -12.73 14.15 5.39
C ARG A 114 -11.56 13.58 4.62
N GLY A 115 -11.01 12.47 5.10
CA GLY A 115 -9.94 11.75 4.44
C GLY A 115 -10.37 11.07 3.15
N THR A 116 -9.40 10.76 2.30
CA THR A 116 -9.65 10.13 1.00
C THR A 116 -8.91 8.80 0.85
N ASN A 117 -8.61 8.13 1.98
CA ASN A 117 -7.99 6.81 1.96
C ASN A 117 -8.98 5.76 1.47
N GLY A 118 -8.50 4.84 0.66
CA GLY A 118 -9.30 3.73 0.15
C GLY A 118 -8.51 2.44 0.15
N SER A 119 -7.96 2.06 -1.01
CA SER A 119 -7.20 0.82 -1.15
C SER A 119 -5.76 1.02 -1.61
N GLN A 120 -5.44 2.16 -2.20
CA GLN A 120 -4.11 2.40 -2.73
C GLN A 120 -3.12 2.66 -1.59
N PHE A 121 -1.94 2.07 -1.73
CA PHE A 121 -0.87 2.20 -0.76
C PHE A 121 0.46 2.41 -1.49
N PHE A 122 1.47 2.84 -0.74
CA PHE A 122 2.82 2.91 -1.29
C PHE A 122 3.84 2.42 -0.26
N ILE A 123 4.99 2.00 -0.77
CA ILE A 123 6.14 1.61 0.04
C ILE A 123 7.27 2.56 -0.33
N THR A 124 7.83 3.26 0.66
CA THR A 124 8.90 4.23 0.40
C THR A 124 10.21 3.54 0.06
N THR A 125 10.98 4.17 -0.82
CA THR A 125 12.31 3.70 -1.21
C THR A 125 13.39 4.70 -0.82
N ALA A 126 13.00 5.75 -0.10
CA ALA A 126 13.89 6.79 0.42
C ALA A 126 13.24 7.44 1.63
N GLU A 127 13.99 8.31 2.33
CA GLU A 127 13.40 9.19 3.33
C GLU A 127 12.51 10.23 2.63
N THR A 128 11.28 10.41 3.12
CA THR A 128 10.31 11.33 2.50
C THR A 128 9.65 12.23 3.55
N PRO A 129 10.43 13.07 4.27
CA PRO A 129 9.91 13.83 5.40
C PRO A 129 8.79 14.82 5.04
N TRP A 130 8.70 15.24 3.79
CA TRP A 130 7.61 16.11 3.33
C TRP A 130 6.23 15.43 3.36
N LEU A 131 6.18 14.11 3.54
CA LEU A 131 4.92 13.35 3.65
C LEU A 131 4.42 13.25 5.09
N ASN A 132 5.22 13.66 6.08
CA ASN A 132 4.83 13.60 7.47
C ASN A 132 3.52 14.38 7.71
N GLY A 133 2.59 13.77 8.43
CA GLY A 133 1.29 14.37 8.74
C GLY A 133 0.27 14.34 7.61
N LYS A 134 0.63 13.84 6.43
CA LYS A 134 -0.24 13.83 5.24
C LYS A 134 -0.69 12.44 4.82
N HIS A 135 0.02 11.41 5.24
CA HIS A 135 -0.27 10.02 4.88
C HIS A 135 -0.16 9.14 6.11
N THR A 136 -1.11 8.23 6.26
CA THR A 136 -1.09 7.26 7.36
C THR A 136 -0.01 6.22 7.12
N ILE A 137 0.96 6.15 8.02
CA ILE A 137 1.94 5.05 8.04
C ILE A 137 1.31 3.91 8.83
N PHE A 138 1.18 2.75 8.22
CA PHE A 138 0.52 1.60 8.90
C PHE A 138 1.35 0.32 8.88
N GLY A 139 2.58 0.38 8.41
CA GLY A 139 3.47 -0.77 8.41
C GLY A 139 4.86 -0.46 7.92
N GLU A 140 5.67 -1.50 7.81
CA GLU A 140 7.02 -1.42 7.25
C GLU A 140 7.45 -2.77 6.68
N VAL A 141 8.44 -2.75 5.81
CA VAL A 141 9.06 -3.96 5.27
C VAL A 141 9.75 -4.71 6.42
N ALA A 142 9.46 -6.00 6.55
CA ALA A 142 9.83 -6.77 7.73
C ALA A 142 11.30 -7.23 7.76
N ASP A 143 11.92 -7.44 6.59
CA ASP A 143 13.25 -8.01 6.50
C ASP A 143 14.03 -7.51 5.28
N ALA A 144 15.32 -7.82 5.26
CA ALA A 144 16.22 -7.38 4.19
C ALA A 144 15.90 -8.01 2.83
N ASP A 145 15.44 -9.25 2.81
CA ASP A 145 15.09 -9.93 1.56
C ASP A 145 13.87 -9.27 0.91
N SER A 146 12.88 -8.91 1.73
CA SER A 146 11.69 -8.20 1.25
C SER A 146 12.03 -6.80 0.76
N LEU A 147 12.94 -6.10 1.46
CA LEU A 147 13.40 -4.79 1.02
C LEU A 147 14.14 -4.88 -0.33
N ALA A 148 14.91 -5.95 -0.54
CA ALA A 148 15.58 -6.18 -1.81
C ALA A 148 14.58 -6.35 -2.96
N VAL A 149 13.43 -7.00 -2.71
CA VAL A 149 12.35 -7.10 -3.72
C VAL A 149 11.76 -5.72 -4.02
N VAL A 150 11.52 -4.91 -3.00
CA VAL A 150 11.02 -3.54 -3.17
C VAL A 150 12.00 -2.72 -4.04
N GLU A 151 13.29 -2.82 -3.76
CA GLU A 151 14.32 -2.11 -4.53
C GLU A 151 14.42 -2.63 -5.97
N LYS A 152 14.21 -3.92 -6.18
CA LYS A 152 14.13 -4.51 -7.52
C LYS A 152 12.95 -3.95 -8.30
N ILE A 153 11.79 -3.80 -7.65
CA ILE A 153 10.60 -3.19 -8.27
C ILE A 153 10.88 -1.72 -8.58
N GLU A 154 11.49 -1.00 -7.66
CA GLU A 154 11.87 0.41 -7.84
C GLU A 154 12.75 0.61 -9.08
N ALA A 155 13.61 -0.34 -9.35
CA ALA A 155 14.54 -0.28 -10.50
C ALA A 155 13.87 -0.61 -11.85
N SER A 156 12.58 -0.94 -11.85
CA SER A 156 11.85 -1.28 -13.07
C SER A 156 11.83 -0.09 -14.04
N PRO A 157 12.10 -0.31 -15.33
CA PRO A 157 11.93 0.76 -16.33
C PRO A 157 10.48 1.25 -16.36
N THR A 158 10.30 2.56 -16.39
CA THR A 158 8.98 3.19 -16.40
C THR A 158 8.77 4.01 -17.67
N GLY A 159 7.52 4.18 -18.05
CA GLY A 159 7.08 5.00 -19.16
C GLY A 159 6.25 6.19 -18.69
N ALA A 160 5.26 6.57 -19.49
CA ALA A 160 4.38 7.68 -19.19
C ALA A 160 3.71 7.50 -17.83
N MET A 161 3.59 8.60 -17.06
CA MET A 161 2.96 8.65 -15.73
C MET A 161 3.62 7.73 -14.69
N ASP A 162 4.91 7.47 -14.85
CA ASP A 162 5.70 6.61 -13.96
C ASP A 162 5.19 5.17 -13.87
N ARG A 163 4.52 4.72 -14.90
CA ARG A 163 3.99 3.36 -14.99
C ARG A 163 5.11 2.42 -15.42
N PRO A 164 5.26 1.25 -14.77
CA PRO A 164 6.27 0.27 -15.22
C PRO A 164 5.94 -0.24 -16.63
N ILE A 165 6.96 -0.37 -17.46
CA ILE A 165 6.81 -0.88 -18.83
C ILE A 165 6.38 -2.34 -18.80
N GLU A 166 6.97 -3.14 -17.90
CA GLU A 166 6.53 -4.51 -17.63
C GLU A 166 5.72 -4.51 -16.34
N ASP A 167 4.54 -5.10 -16.38
CA ASP A 167 3.64 -5.11 -15.24
C ASP A 167 4.27 -5.76 -14.01
N VAL A 168 4.17 -5.07 -12.88
CA VAL A 168 4.52 -5.60 -11.56
C VAL A 168 3.21 -5.87 -10.84
N VAL A 169 2.92 -7.14 -10.60
CA VAL A 169 1.58 -7.59 -10.16
C VAL A 169 1.66 -8.27 -8.81
N ILE A 170 0.71 -7.94 -7.94
CA ILE A 170 0.45 -8.68 -6.69
C ILE A 170 -0.39 -9.89 -7.08
N GLU A 171 0.18 -11.08 -7.00
CA GLU A 171 -0.53 -12.30 -7.32
C GLU A 171 -1.52 -12.67 -6.23
N SER A 172 -1.10 -12.52 -4.99
CA SER A 172 -1.96 -12.73 -3.81
C SER A 172 -1.35 -12.05 -2.59
N VAL A 173 -2.16 -11.91 -1.54
CA VAL A 173 -1.71 -11.43 -0.22
C VAL A 173 -1.98 -12.52 0.80
N GLU A 174 -0.92 -12.96 1.46
CA GLU A 174 -1.01 -13.94 2.53
C GLU A 174 -1.04 -13.23 3.87
N VAL A 175 -2.06 -13.47 4.67
CA VAL A 175 -2.19 -12.90 6.02
C VAL A 175 -1.71 -13.94 7.02
N LEU A 176 -0.68 -13.59 7.80
CA LEU A 176 -0.06 -14.48 8.75
C LEU A 176 -0.68 -14.39 10.15
#